data_b2c1ae12ba8b04086a265643d3b87d50
#
_entry.id   b2c1ae12ba8b04086a265643d3b87d50
#
_cell.length_a   1.000
_cell.length_b   1.000
_cell.length_c   1.000
_cell.angle_alpha   90.00
_cell.angle_beta   90.00
_cell.angle_gamma   90.00
#
_symmetry.space_group_name_H-M   'P 1'
#
loop_
_entity.id
_entity.type
_entity.pdbx_description
1 polymer ?
#
loop_
_entity_poly.entity_id
_entity_poly.type
_entity_poly.pdbx_seq_one_letter_code
_entity_poly.pdbx_strand_id
1 'polypeptide(L)'
;AILVVLMMIPLSACSGMATEHKVCDLKVLSLLIPKQTELSVTYGSKEMMQHLQRSQIQLDEALKVLDKKYAGQKGIDELLNDGQRLHSNTDFILKSQQIIHQLYDFKLQLSETIPQIQAEYNLLTDEMSQRDYPATQLIIAKNQVFIAERILRSMHYLSAMNDFHVNHLDDYSADLETFNTYLDAQLNGSKELGVKRIDEAALREGLLSIQADSESIKQSALTIQKERDTLIQVFKHARDNQHISEQMFGRLNQLESNQ
;
A
#
# COMPACT_ATOMS: atom_id res chain seq x y z
N ALA A 1 -21.63 -0.34 1.84
CA ALA A 1 -21.73 -0.99 3.13
C ALA A 1 -20.86 -2.24 3.09
N ILE A 2 -19.59 -2.12 3.51
CA ILE A 2 -18.66 -3.24 3.61
C ILE A 2 -19.02 -3.99 4.88
N LEU A 3 -19.55 -5.18 4.71
CA LEU A 3 -19.87 -6.11 5.80
C LEU A 3 -18.54 -6.61 6.40
N VAL A 4 -18.12 -6.01 7.51
CA VAL A 4 -17.03 -6.53 8.34
C VAL A 4 -17.56 -7.80 8.99
N VAL A 5 -17.28 -8.94 8.39
CA VAL A 5 -17.48 -10.25 9.05
C VAL A 5 -16.39 -10.35 10.11
N LEU A 6 -16.72 -9.89 11.32
CA LEU A 6 -15.99 -10.25 12.53
C LEU A 6 -16.15 -11.77 12.69
N MET A 7 -15.12 -12.55 12.32
CA MET A 7 -15.04 -13.93 12.76
C MET A 7 -14.99 -13.90 14.29
N MET A 8 -16.12 -14.16 14.93
CA MET A 8 -16.19 -14.48 16.35
C MET A 8 -15.47 -15.82 16.54
N ILE A 9 -14.18 -15.74 16.86
CA ILE A 9 -13.46 -16.89 17.39
C ILE A 9 -14.11 -17.19 18.75
N PRO A 10 -14.56 -18.41 19.03
CA PRO A 10 -15.20 -18.73 20.29
C PRO A 10 -14.19 -18.53 21.43
N LEU A 11 -14.40 -17.48 22.23
CA LEU A 11 -13.64 -17.14 23.43
C LEU A 11 -13.81 -18.18 24.57
N SER A 12 -14.41 -19.33 24.31
CA SER A 12 -14.75 -20.33 25.32
C SER A 12 -13.67 -21.37 25.62
N ALA A 13 -12.47 -21.27 25.02
CA ALA A 13 -11.40 -22.25 25.22
C ALA A 13 -10.39 -21.91 26.35
N CYS A 14 -10.50 -20.75 26.99
CA CYS A 14 -9.51 -20.29 27.98
C CYS A 14 -10.14 -20.09 29.38
N SER A 15 -10.65 -21.15 30.00
CA SER A 15 -11.14 -21.13 31.38
C SER A 15 -10.15 -21.77 32.33
N GLY A 16 -8.93 -21.22 32.41
CA GLY A 16 -7.89 -21.65 33.34
C GLY A 16 -7.28 -20.50 34.15
N MET A 17 -6.43 -20.79 35.17
CA MET A 17 -5.82 -19.78 36.06
C MET A 17 -5.19 -18.61 35.24
N ALA A 18 -5.08 -17.43 35.87
CA ALA A 18 -4.64 -16.14 35.25
C ALA A 18 -3.38 -16.19 34.37
N THR A 19 -2.59 -17.23 34.46
CA THR A 19 -1.37 -17.47 33.67
C THR A 19 -1.61 -18.29 32.40
N GLU A 20 -2.59 -19.19 32.36
CA GLU A 20 -3.04 -19.88 31.14
C GLU A 20 -3.73 -18.86 30.21
N HIS A 21 -4.40 -17.86 30.78
CA HIS A 21 -4.92 -16.71 30.04
C HIS A 21 -3.83 -15.99 29.22
N LYS A 22 -2.61 -15.81 29.77
CA LYS A 22 -1.54 -15.06 29.07
C LYS A 22 -0.90 -15.83 27.92
N VAL A 23 -0.82 -17.15 27.97
CA VAL A 23 -0.41 -17.98 26.82
C VAL A 23 -1.47 -17.94 25.73
N CYS A 24 -2.76 -18.01 26.13
CA CYS A 24 -3.88 -17.86 25.21
C CYS A 24 -3.90 -16.46 24.58
N ASP A 25 -3.67 -15.39 25.36
CA ASP A 25 -3.54 -14.02 24.85
C ASP A 25 -2.43 -13.93 23.81
N LEU A 26 -1.26 -14.53 24.04
CA LEU A 26 -0.16 -14.57 23.07
C LEU A 26 -0.51 -15.29 21.79
N LYS A 27 -1.25 -16.40 21.85
CA LYS A 27 -1.76 -17.08 20.64
C LYS A 27 -2.70 -16.19 19.85
N VAL A 28 -3.62 -15.51 20.52
CA VAL A 28 -4.53 -14.56 19.87
C VAL A 28 -3.74 -13.40 19.24
N LEU A 29 -2.79 -12.82 19.97
CA LEU A 29 -1.96 -11.71 19.49
C LEU A 29 -1.06 -12.12 18.32
N SER A 30 -0.52 -13.34 18.33
CA SER A 30 0.28 -13.84 17.22
C SER A 30 -0.51 -13.96 15.91
N LEU A 31 -1.82 -14.14 15.96
CA LEU A 31 -2.69 -14.13 14.79
C LEU A 31 -3.24 -12.74 14.44
N LEU A 32 -3.48 -11.92 15.47
CA LEU A 32 -4.12 -10.62 15.33
C LEU A 32 -3.16 -9.56 14.77
N ILE A 33 -1.90 -9.51 15.27
CA ILE A 33 -0.92 -8.50 14.88
C ILE A 33 -0.61 -8.53 13.39
N PRO A 34 -0.30 -9.68 12.74
CA PRO A 34 -0.06 -9.70 11.29
C PRO A 34 -1.28 -9.26 10.50
N LYS A 35 -2.49 -9.63 10.93
CA LYS A 35 -3.73 -9.19 10.27
C LYS A 35 -3.95 -7.68 10.42
N GLN A 36 -3.75 -7.14 11.60
CA GLN A 36 -3.82 -5.69 11.83
C GLN A 36 -2.71 -4.94 11.08
N THR A 37 -1.51 -5.51 11.00
CA THR A 37 -0.40 -4.97 10.19
C THR A 37 -0.80 -4.88 8.72
N GLU A 38 -1.32 -5.96 8.14
CA GLU A 38 -1.81 -6.00 6.76
C GLU A 38 -2.85 -4.91 6.51
N LEU A 39 -3.87 -4.82 7.36
CA LEU A 39 -4.92 -3.81 7.25
C LEU A 39 -4.37 -2.38 7.40
N SER A 40 -3.46 -2.16 8.35
CA SER A 40 -2.85 -0.85 8.59
C SER A 40 -2.02 -0.38 7.39
N VAL A 41 -1.23 -1.26 6.79
CA VAL A 41 -0.38 -0.93 5.63
C VAL A 41 -1.23 -0.78 4.36
N THR A 42 -2.29 -1.58 4.20
CA THR A 42 -3.15 -1.55 3.01
C THR A 42 -4.03 -0.31 2.96
N TYR A 43 -4.63 0.05 4.09
CA TYR A 43 -5.64 1.12 4.16
C TYR A 43 -5.13 2.43 4.77
N GLY A 44 -3.96 2.44 5.41
CA GLY A 44 -3.36 3.64 5.99
C GLY A 44 -4.23 4.34 7.06
N SER A 45 -5.27 3.67 7.58
CA SER A 45 -6.24 4.32 8.44
C SER A 45 -5.71 4.52 9.85
N LYS A 46 -5.97 5.69 10.44
CA LYS A 46 -5.59 6.03 11.80
C LYS A 46 -6.18 5.04 12.83
N GLU A 47 -7.39 4.58 12.59
CA GLU A 47 -8.06 3.61 13.46
C GLU A 47 -7.32 2.26 13.46
N MET A 48 -6.94 1.75 12.28
CA MET A 48 -6.18 0.50 12.15
C MET A 48 -4.81 0.61 12.83
N MET A 49 -4.12 1.74 12.68
CA MET A 49 -2.86 2.00 13.40
C MET A 49 -3.03 2.01 14.92
N GLN A 50 -4.12 2.58 15.44
CA GLN A 50 -4.43 2.54 16.87
C GLN A 50 -4.72 1.12 17.37
N HIS A 51 -5.41 0.30 16.58
CA HIS A 51 -5.64 -1.09 16.93
C HIS A 51 -4.32 -1.87 16.97
N LEU A 52 -3.46 -1.70 15.98
CA LEU A 52 -2.14 -2.32 15.92
C LEU A 52 -1.26 -1.91 17.12
N GLN A 53 -1.28 -0.63 17.50
CA GLN A 53 -0.56 -0.11 18.66
C GLN A 53 -1.04 -0.74 19.97
N ARG A 54 -2.36 -0.89 20.15
CA ARG A 54 -2.91 -1.56 21.35
C ARG A 54 -2.45 -3.02 21.41
N SER A 55 -2.50 -3.74 20.31
CA SER A 55 -2.04 -5.13 20.27
C SER A 55 -0.53 -5.26 20.52
N GLN A 56 0.28 -4.30 20.08
CA GLN A 56 1.70 -4.24 20.41
C GLN A 56 1.95 -4.08 21.91
N ILE A 57 1.22 -3.19 22.59
CA ILE A 57 1.32 -3.01 24.04
C ILE A 57 0.93 -4.30 24.78
N GLN A 58 -0.16 -4.95 24.36
CA GLN A 58 -0.60 -6.22 24.94
C GLN A 58 0.42 -7.34 24.73
N LEU A 59 1.09 -7.38 23.56
CA LEU A 59 2.18 -8.31 23.27
C LEU A 59 3.33 -8.15 24.27
N ASP A 60 3.77 -6.92 24.51
CA ASP A 60 4.86 -6.63 25.46
C ASP A 60 4.53 -7.06 26.90
N GLU A 61 3.30 -6.80 27.33
CA GLU A 61 2.83 -7.22 28.66
C GLU A 61 2.82 -8.76 28.77
N ALA A 62 2.31 -9.42 27.73
CA ALA A 62 2.23 -10.88 27.72
C ALA A 62 3.62 -11.55 27.66
N LEU A 63 4.56 -11.00 26.89
CA LEU A 63 5.94 -11.47 26.83
C LEU A 63 6.67 -11.33 28.18
N LYS A 64 6.49 -10.20 28.89
CA LYS A 64 7.07 -10.01 30.24
C LYS A 64 6.56 -11.04 31.25
N VAL A 65 5.28 -11.39 31.18
CA VAL A 65 4.70 -12.42 32.05
C VAL A 65 5.24 -13.80 31.68
N LEU A 66 5.37 -14.10 30.39
CA LEU A 66 5.90 -15.36 29.90
C LEU A 66 7.35 -15.56 30.36
N ASP A 67 8.21 -14.57 30.14
CA ASP A 67 9.63 -14.58 30.55
C ASP A 67 9.76 -14.88 32.06
N LYS A 68 9.00 -14.14 32.89
CA LYS A 68 9.05 -14.34 34.34
C LYS A 68 8.61 -15.74 34.78
N LYS A 69 7.60 -16.33 34.11
CA LYS A 69 7.02 -17.62 34.53
C LYS A 69 7.79 -18.83 34.03
N TYR A 70 8.30 -18.74 32.80
CA TYR A 70 8.88 -19.88 32.09
C TYR A 70 10.38 -19.75 31.84
N ALA A 71 11.07 -18.83 32.56
CA ALA A 71 12.51 -18.61 32.44
C ALA A 71 13.27 -19.94 32.56
N GLY A 72 14.19 -20.20 31.62
CA GLY A 72 15.01 -21.41 31.58
C GLY A 72 14.32 -22.66 31.03
N GLN A 73 13.04 -22.59 30.63
CA GLN A 73 12.42 -23.71 29.93
C GLN A 73 12.84 -23.72 28.45
N LYS A 74 12.99 -24.93 27.91
CA LYS A 74 13.37 -25.12 26.48
C LYS A 74 12.35 -24.47 25.55
N GLY A 75 12.83 -23.65 24.63
CA GLY A 75 12.02 -22.99 23.60
C GLY A 75 11.44 -21.63 24.02
N ILE A 76 11.62 -21.20 25.28
CA ILE A 76 11.15 -19.89 25.75
C ILE A 76 12.00 -18.77 25.15
N ASP A 77 13.32 -18.91 25.10
CA ASP A 77 14.22 -17.88 24.57
C ASP A 77 13.92 -17.59 23.09
N GLU A 78 13.64 -18.62 22.29
CA GLU A 78 13.26 -18.46 20.89
C GLU A 78 11.89 -17.77 20.76
N LEU A 79 10.93 -18.10 21.63
CA LEU A 79 9.60 -17.48 21.63
C LEU A 79 9.67 -16.00 22.02
N LEU A 80 10.49 -15.66 23.03
CA LEU A 80 10.73 -14.28 23.45
C LEU A 80 11.44 -13.50 22.33
N ASN A 81 12.41 -14.09 21.64
CA ASN A 81 13.07 -13.46 20.50
C ASN A 81 12.11 -13.20 19.34
N ASP A 82 11.25 -14.16 19.01
CA ASP A 82 10.20 -13.97 17.99
C ASP A 82 9.24 -12.84 18.39
N GLY A 83 8.84 -12.80 19.65
CA GLY A 83 7.99 -11.72 20.19
C GLY A 83 8.66 -10.34 20.11
N GLN A 84 9.95 -10.24 20.44
CA GLN A 84 10.71 -8.99 20.32
C GLN A 84 10.88 -8.55 18.86
N ARG A 85 11.08 -9.48 17.94
CA ARG A 85 11.14 -9.17 16.50
C ARG A 85 9.79 -8.66 15.99
N LEU A 86 8.70 -9.32 16.39
CA LEU A 86 7.33 -8.90 16.04
C LEU A 86 7.04 -7.50 16.60
N HIS A 87 7.45 -7.22 17.85
CA HIS A 87 7.35 -5.88 18.44
C HIS A 87 8.15 -4.84 17.63
N SER A 88 9.42 -5.11 17.33
CA SER A 88 10.30 -4.18 16.62
C SER A 88 9.80 -3.85 15.22
N ASN A 89 9.33 -4.85 14.47
CA ASN A 89 8.74 -4.66 13.16
C ASN A 89 7.46 -3.82 13.24
N THR A 90 6.61 -4.11 14.23
CA THR A 90 5.37 -3.37 14.46
C THR A 90 5.65 -1.91 14.84
N ASP A 91 6.64 -1.66 15.70
CA ASP A 91 7.09 -0.32 16.07
C ASP A 91 7.57 0.50 14.86
N PHE A 92 8.34 -0.14 13.96
CA PHE A 92 8.78 0.51 12.73
C PHE A 92 7.58 0.91 11.85
N ILE A 93 6.60 0.03 11.69
CA ILE A 93 5.38 0.29 10.90
C ILE A 93 4.58 1.45 11.51
N LEU A 94 4.41 1.46 12.83
CA LEU A 94 3.70 2.53 13.55
C LEU A 94 4.42 3.88 13.42
N LYS A 95 5.75 3.90 13.48
CA LYS A 95 6.56 5.11 13.26
C LYS A 95 6.46 5.61 11.81
N SER A 96 6.20 4.72 10.88
CA SER A 96 6.05 5.03 9.45
C SER A 96 4.60 5.36 9.05
N GLN A 97 3.67 5.53 10.00
CA GLN A 97 2.24 5.74 9.74
C GLN A 97 1.95 6.91 8.79
N GLN A 98 2.76 7.97 8.83
CA GLN A 98 2.55 9.14 7.97
C GLN A 98 2.74 8.80 6.50
N ILE A 99 3.82 8.12 6.14
CA ILE A 99 4.07 7.75 4.73
C ILE A 99 3.11 6.66 4.25
N ILE A 100 2.68 5.76 5.13
CA ILE A 100 1.65 4.76 4.81
C ILE A 100 0.33 5.46 4.47
N HIS A 101 -0.07 6.48 5.23
CA HIS A 101 -1.25 7.29 4.95
C HIS A 101 -1.12 8.04 3.63
N GLN A 102 0.02 8.69 3.39
CA GLN A 102 0.29 9.39 2.14
C GLN A 102 0.24 8.46 0.92
N LEU A 103 0.75 7.23 1.04
CA LEU A 103 0.64 6.22 -0.03
C LEU A 103 -0.82 5.84 -0.29
N TYR A 104 -1.62 5.70 0.76
CA TYR A 104 -3.05 5.41 0.63
C TYR A 104 -3.80 6.56 -0.05
N ASP A 105 -3.57 7.82 0.38
CA ASP A 105 -4.17 9.00 -0.21
C ASP A 105 -3.79 9.15 -1.69
N PHE A 106 -2.52 8.87 -2.01
CA PHE A 106 -2.03 8.88 -3.38
C PHE A 106 -2.73 7.84 -4.26
N LYS A 107 -2.97 6.63 -3.73
CA LYS A 107 -3.76 5.61 -4.43
C LYS A 107 -5.19 6.04 -4.69
N LEU A 108 -5.84 6.67 -3.71
CA LEU A 108 -7.19 7.23 -3.88
C LEU A 108 -7.19 8.30 -4.95
N GLN A 109 -6.26 9.24 -4.89
CA GLN A 109 -6.11 10.29 -5.91
C GLN A 109 -6.01 9.69 -7.32
N LEU A 110 -5.15 8.68 -7.53
CA LEU A 110 -5.00 8.04 -8.83
C LEU A 110 -6.27 7.32 -9.29
N SER A 111 -6.93 6.60 -8.39
CA SER A 111 -8.16 5.87 -8.72
C SER A 111 -9.34 6.79 -9.07
N GLU A 112 -9.31 8.04 -8.63
CA GLU A 112 -10.30 9.05 -8.98
C GLU A 112 -9.90 9.84 -10.24
N THR A 113 -8.63 10.25 -10.33
CA THR A 113 -8.17 11.17 -11.38
C THR A 113 -7.87 10.45 -12.71
N ILE A 114 -7.30 9.24 -12.70
CA ILE A 114 -6.95 8.54 -13.94
C ILE A 114 -8.17 8.24 -14.83
N PRO A 115 -9.31 7.74 -14.31
CA PRO A 115 -10.51 7.58 -15.13
C PRO A 115 -11.04 8.89 -15.74
N GLN A 116 -10.87 10.02 -15.04
CA GLN A 116 -11.27 11.35 -15.56
C GLN A 116 -10.34 11.76 -16.71
N ILE A 117 -9.02 11.61 -16.56
CA ILE A 117 -8.04 11.83 -17.64
C ILE A 117 -8.34 10.97 -18.87
N GLN A 118 -8.68 9.69 -18.65
CA GLN A 118 -9.03 8.78 -19.74
C GLN A 118 -10.30 9.20 -20.47
N ALA A 119 -11.34 9.62 -19.72
CA ALA A 119 -12.57 10.10 -20.29
C ALA A 119 -12.34 11.36 -21.13
N GLU A 120 -11.56 12.31 -20.62
CA GLU A 120 -11.22 13.56 -21.31
C GLU A 120 -10.42 13.27 -22.60
N TYR A 121 -9.41 12.39 -22.55
CA TYR A 121 -8.67 11.99 -23.76
C TYR A 121 -9.55 11.29 -24.81
N ASN A 122 -10.54 10.51 -24.39
CA ASN A 122 -11.49 9.90 -25.32
C ASN A 122 -12.34 10.98 -26.01
N LEU A 123 -12.86 11.97 -25.27
CA LEU A 123 -13.59 13.09 -25.82
C LEU A 123 -12.72 13.93 -26.80
N LEU A 124 -11.48 14.25 -26.41
CA LEU A 124 -10.51 14.94 -27.24
C LEU A 124 -10.25 14.16 -28.53
N THR A 125 -10.08 12.84 -28.46
CA THR A 125 -9.83 12.00 -29.63
C THR A 125 -11.01 11.99 -30.58
N ASP A 126 -12.23 11.90 -30.06
CA ASP A 126 -13.46 11.95 -30.88
C ASP A 126 -13.60 13.30 -31.57
N GLU A 127 -13.37 14.40 -30.87
CA GLU A 127 -13.42 15.75 -31.42
C GLU A 127 -12.32 15.99 -32.45
N MET A 128 -11.09 15.54 -32.22
CA MET A 128 -9.98 15.56 -33.19
C MET A 128 -10.34 14.77 -34.46
N SER A 129 -10.98 13.60 -34.30
CA SER A 129 -11.44 12.79 -35.43
C SER A 129 -12.50 13.51 -36.28
N GLN A 130 -13.45 14.20 -35.65
CA GLN A 130 -14.50 14.98 -36.33
C GLN A 130 -13.93 16.19 -37.08
N ARG A 131 -12.75 16.67 -36.70
CA ARG A 131 -12.04 17.82 -37.30
C ARG A 131 -10.94 17.43 -38.27
N ASP A 132 -10.91 16.16 -38.72
CA ASP A 132 -9.96 15.62 -39.67
C ASP A 132 -8.47 15.82 -39.27
N TYR A 133 -8.18 15.67 -37.97
CA TYR A 133 -6.80 15.68 -37.47
C TYR A 133 -5.98 14.53 -38.10
N PRO A 134 -4.67 14.72 -38.31
CA PRO A 134 -3.80 13.67 -38.86
C PRO A 134 -3.85 12.40 -38.00
N ALA A 135 -3.92 11.23 -38.65
CA ALA A 135 -3.99 9.93 -37.99
C ALA A 135 -2.90 9.72 -36.90
N THR A 136 -1.70 10.26 -37.14
CA THR A 136 -0.59 10.20 -36.17
C THR A 136 -0.91 10.89 -34.86
N GLN A 137 -1.62 12.04 -34.88
CA GLN A 137 -2.01 12.77 -33.69
C GLN A 137 -3.17 12.07 -32.94
N LEU A 138 -4.11 11.46 -33.67
CA LEU A 138 -5.15 10.61 -33.11
C LEU A 138 -4.57 9.39 -32.39
N ILE A 139 -3.57 8.75 -32.98
CA ILE A 139 -2.88 7.61 -32.36
C ILE A 139 -2.19 8.03 -31.06
N ILE A 140 -1.53 9.19 -31.03
CA ILE A 140 -0.89 9.71 -29.83
C ILE A 140 -1.92 9.96 -28.73
N ALA A 141 -3.05 10.62 -29.03
CA ALA A 141 -4.09 10.85 -28.07
C ALA A 141 -4.69 9.55 -27.50
N LYS A 142 -4.92 8.55 -28.37
CA LYS A 142 -5.37 7.21 -27.94
C LYS A 142 -4.34 6.50 -27.06
N ASN A 143 -3.05 6.61 -27.38
CA ASN A 143 -1.99 6.01 -26.59
C ASN A 143 -1.90 6.58 -25.18
N GLN A 144 -2.25 7.86 -24.98
CA GLN A 144 -2.31 8.46 -23.65
C GLN A 144 -3.31 7.76 -22.72
N VAL A 145 -4.45 7.29 -23.25
CA VAL A 145 -5.41 6.49 -22.48
C VAL A 145 -4.77 5.18 -21.97
N PHE A 146 -3.97 4.51 -22.81
CA PHE A 146 -3.27 3.27 -22.41
C PHE A 146 -2.14 3.55 -21.41
N ILE A 147 -1.42 4.67 -21.55
CA ILE A 147 -0.36 5.04 -20.59
C ILE A 147 -1.00 5.35 -19.24
N ALA A 148 -2.12 6.10 -19.21
CA ALA A 148 -2.87 6.39 -18.01
C ALA A 148 -3.33 5.08 -17.30
N GLU A 149 -3.82 4.08 -18.05
CA GLU A 149 -4.17 2.77 -17.51
C GLU A 149 -2.96 2.04 -16.90
N ARG A 150 -1.78 2.14 -17.54
CA ARG A 150 -0.55 1.53 -17.00
C ARG A 150 -0.11 2.20 -15.70
N ILE A 151 -0.21 3.52 -15.59
CA ILE A 151 0.04 4.29 -14.37
C ILE A 151 -0.85 3.78 -13.23
N LEU A 152 -2.15 3.64 -13.46
CA LEU A 152 -3.09 3.14 -12.47
C LEU A 152 -2.78 1.70 -12.05
N ARG A 153 -2.44 0.84 -13.02
CA ARG A 153 -2.09 -0.57 -12.77
C ARG A 153 -0.82 -0.71 -11.93
N SER A 154 0.23 0.05 -12.23
CA SER A 154 1.47 0.04 -11.45
C SER A 154 1.21 0.37 -9.98
N MET A 155 0.28 1.29 -9.70
CA MET A 155 -0.13 1.62 -8.32
C MET A 155 -0.90 0.50 -7.61
N HIS A 156 -1.70 -0.28 -8.31
CA HIS A 156 -2.33 -1.46 -7.71
C HIS A 156 -1.30 -2.48 -7.22
N TYR A 157 -0.25 -2.73 -7.98
CA TYR A 157 0.85 -3.62 -7.58
C TYR A 157 1.67 -3.07 -6.40
N LEU A 158 1.87 -1.75 -6.33
CA LEU A 158 2.56 -1.10 -5.20
C LEU A 158 1.80 -1.23 -3.87
N SER A 159 0.52 -1.52 -3.91
CA SER A 159 -0.31 -1.63 -2.71
C SER A 159 -0.60 -3.06 -2.27
N ALA A 160 -0.24 -4.04 -3.08
CA ALA A 160 -0.40 -5.44 -2.72
C ALA A 160 0.78 -5.88 -1.85
N MET A 161 0.52 -6.22 -0.59
CA MET A 161 1.54 -6.55 0.40
C MET A 161 2.49 -7.67 -0.07
N ASN A 162 1.97 -8.61 -0.87
CA ASN A 162 2.74 -9.74 -1.39
C ASN A 162 3.49 -9.44 -2.70
N ASP A 163 3.08 -8.40 -3.44
CA ASP A 163 3.59 -8.06 -4.78
C ASP A 163 4.35 -6.73 -4.81
N PHE A 164 4.66 -6.15 -3.64
CA PHE A 164 5.44 -4.92 -3.59
C PHE A 164 6.86 -5.17 -4.11
N HIS A 165 7.08 -4.83 -5.36
CA HIS A 165 8.39 -4.79 -5.99
C HIS A 165 8.78 -3.35 -6.32
N VAL A 166 10.02 -3.01 -5.99
CA VAL A 166 10.60 -1.67 -6.24
C VAL A 166 10.45 -1.25 -7.70
N ASN A 167 10.54 -2.21 -8.62
CA ASN A 167 10.41 -1.99 -10.07
C ASN A 167 9.08 -1.32 -10.44
N HIS A 168 7.99 -1.55 -9.70
CA HIS A 168 6.70 -0.91 -9.99
C HIS A 168 6.70 0.60 -9.74
N LEU A 169 7.55 1.11 -8.82
CA LEU A 169 7.77 2.56 -8.66
C LEU A 169 8.53 3.14 -9.85
N ASP A 170 9.50 2.40 -10.37
CA ASP A 170 10.28 2.83 -11.53
C ASP A 170 9.42 2.79 -12.81
N ASP A 171 8.62 1.74 -13.01
CA ASP A 171 7.65 1.62 -14.10
C ASP A 171 6.61 2.74 -14.07
N TYR A 172 6.05 3.00 -12.88
CA TYR A 172 5.13 4.10 -12.65
C TYR A 172 5.74 5.46 -13.05
N SER A 173 6.98 5.72 -12.61
CA SER A 173 7.68 6.98 -12.88
C SER A 173 7.96 7.16 -14.36
N ALA A 174 8.40 6.11 -15.05
CA ALA A 174 8.66 6.11 -16.49
C ALA A 174 7.37 6.35 -17.30
N ASP A 175 6.25 5.74 -16.88
CA ASP A 175 4.96 5.93 -17.54
C ASP A 175 4.42 7.34 -17.32
N LEU A 176 4.56 7.90 -16.12
CA LEU A 176 4.16 9.29 -15.84
C LEU A 176 4.99 10.30 -16.62
N GLU A 177 6.32 10.09 -16.73
CA GLU A 177 7.21 10.92 -17.55
C GLU A 177 6.82 10.86 -19.03
N THR A 178 6.58 9.66 -19.55
CA THR A 178 6.13 9.44 -20.94
C THR A 178 4.81 10.14 -21.20
N PHE A 179 3.84 9.99 -20.29
CA PHE A 179 2.54 10.66 -20.37
C PHE A 179 2.69 12.18 -20.46
N ASN A 180 3.47 12.78 -19.56
CA ASN A 180 3.68 14.22 -19.52
C ASN A 180 4.46 14.73 -20.75
N THR A 181 5.41 13.97 -21.27
CA THR A 181 6.16 14.33 -22.49
C THR A 181 5.24 14.45 -23.70
N TYR A 182 4.33 13.51 -23.91
CA TYR A 182 3.37 13.59 -25.00
C TYR A 182 2.29 14.63 -24.78
N LEU A 183 1.83 14.84 -23.55
CA LEU A 183 0.88 15.91 -23.21
C LEU A 183 1.49 17.28 -23.48
N ASP A 184 2.74 17.51 -23.09
CA ASP A 184 3.45 18.76 -23.39
C ASP A 184 3.64 18.93 -24.92
N ALA A 185 3.98 17.86 -25.63
CA ALA A 185 4.10 17.90 -27.09
C ALA A 185 2.77 18.26 -27.78
N GLN A 186 1.62 17.80 -27.28
CA GLN A 186 0.30 18.18 -27.78
C GLN A 186 -0.02 19.67 -27.52
N LEU A 187 0.37 20.18 -26.35
CA LEU A 187 0.16 21.58 -25.97
C LEU A 187 1.09 22.56 -26.69
N ASN A 188 2.36 22.20 -26.88
CA ASN A 188 3.44 23.11 -27.30
C ASN A 188 4.03 22.77 -28.68
N GLY A 189 3.77 21.56 -29.18
CA GLY A 189 4.40 20.98 -30.35
C GLY A 189 5.76 20.36 -30.04
N SER A 190 6.11 19.29 -30.76
CA SER A 190 7.44 18.67 -30.71
C SER A 190 7.83 18.16 -32.06
N LYS A 191 8.91 18.73 -32.64
CA LYS A 191 9.48 18.25 -33.90
C LYS A 191 10.11 16.86 -33.78
N GLU A 192 10.71 16.59 -32.61
CA GLU A 192 11.37 15.34 -32.30
C GLU A 192 10.36 14.17 -32.26
N LEU A 193 9.21 14.40 -31.64
CA LEU A 193 8.13 13.43 -31.52
C LEU A 193 7.19 13.45 -32.74
N GLY A 194 7.38 14.36 -33.69
CA GLY A 194 6.49 14.54 -34.85
C GLY A 194 5.09 15.03 -34.47
N VAL A 195 4.92 15.65 -33.27
CA VAL A 195 3.66 16.14 -32.78
C VAL A 195 3.48 17.62 -33.10
N LYS A 196 2.38 17.96 -33.77
CA LYS A 196 2.02 19.35 -34.01
C LYS A 196 1.23 19.85 -32.81
N ARG A 197 1.48 21.10 -32.43
CA ARG A 197 0.72 21.80 -31.41
C ARG A 197 -0.78 21.80 -31.77
N ILE A 198 -1.62 21.60 -30.81
CA ILE A 198 -3.06 21.73 -30.91
C ILE A 198 -3.41 23.17 -30.60
N ASP A 199 -4.02 23.89 -31.57
CA ASP A 199 -4.32 25.33 -31.46
C ASP A 199 -5.78 25.62 -31.17
N GLU A 200 -6.71 24.69 -31.41
CA GLU A 200 -8.14 24.86 -31.14
C GLU A 200 -8.41 25.04 -29.66
N ALA A 201 -9.11 26.11 -29.33
CA ALA A 201 -9.34 26.54 -27.96
C ALA A 201 -10.01 25.45 -27.10
N ALA A 202 -11.04 24.77 -27.63
CA ALA A 202 -11.76 23.73 -26.89
C ALA A 202 -10.87 22.53 -26.57
N LEU A 203 -10.09 22.03 -27.54
CA LEU A 203 -9.14 20.92 -27.32
C LEU A 203 -8.01 21.31 -26.37
N ARG A 204 -7.54 22.56 -26.44
CA ARG A 204 -6.52 23.05 -25.52
C ARG A 204 -7.04 23.16 -24.08
N GLU A 205 -8.29 23.55 -23.87
CA GLU A 205 -8.88 23.61 -22.56
C GLU A 205 -8.89 22.24 -21.87
N GLY A 206 -9.29 21.17 -22.59
CA GLY A 206 -9.23 19.80 -22.11
C GLY A 206 -7.79 19.34 -21.81
N LEU A 207 -6.82 19.62 -22.71
CA LEU A 207 -5.42 19.28 -22.46
C LEU A 207 -4.82 20.02 -21.26
N LEU A 208 -5.21 21.28 -21.02
CA LEU A 208 -4.77 22.04 -19.85
C LEU A 208 -5.40 21.52 -18.55
N SER A 209 -6.64 21.04 -18.61
CA SER A 209 -7.26 20.34 -17.47
C SER A 209 -6.49 19.07 -17.12
N ILE A 210 -6.20 18.23 -18.11
CA ILE A 210 -5.39 17.02 -17.93
C ILE A 210 -3.98 17.37 -17.41
N GLN A 211 -3.37 18.47 -17.87
CA GLN A 211 -2.07 18.92 -17.37
C GLN A 211 -2.11 19.28 -15.89
N ALA A 212 -3.14 19.97 -15.44
CA ALA A 212 -3.32 20.31 -14.03
C ALA A 212 -3.45 19.05 -13.16
N ASP A 213 -4.25 18.09 -13.60
CA ASP A 213 -4.43 16.80 -12.92
C ASP A 213 -3.11 16.00 -12.88
N SER A 214 -2.41 15.94 -14.00
CA SER A 214 -1.13 15.23 -14.09
C SER A 214 -0.05 15.87 -13.22
N GLU A 215 0.01 17.20 -13.12
CA GLU A 215 0.95 17.89 -12.24
C GLU A 215 0.63 17.61 -10.76
N SER A 216 -0.65 17.58 -10.38
CA SER A 216 -1.08 17.18 -9.03
C SER A 216 -0.62 15.76 -8.68
N ILE A 217 -0.81 14.81 -9.60
CA ILE A 217 -0.33 13.43 -9.47
C ILE A 217 1.19 13.40 -9.30
N LYS A 218 1.93 14.15 -10.11
CA LYS A 218 3.38 14.22 -10.07
C LYS A 218 3.91 14.73 -8.74
N GLN A 219 3.29 15.75 -8.15
CA GLN A 219 3.68 16.26 -6.83
C GLN A 219 3.50 15.22 -5.72
N SER A 220 2.37 14.50 -5.73
CA SER A 220 2.15 13.40 -4.79
C SER A 220 3.15 12.25 -4.99
N ALA A 221 3.44 11.91 -6.24
CA ALA A 221 4.42 10.88 -6.61
C ALA A 221 5.83 11.19 -6.09
N LEU A 222 6.28 12.44 -6.18
CA LEU A 222 7.59 12.87 -5.66
C LEU A 222 7.73 12.62 -4.16
N THR A 223 6.65 12.78 -3.40
CA THR A 223 6.64 12.48 -1.96
C THR A 223 6.82 10.98 -1.73
N ILE A 224 6.13 10.14 -2.47
CA ILE A 224 6.23 8.67 -2.37
C ILE A 224 7.62 8.18 -2.80
N GLN A 225 8.18 8.75 -3.87
CA GLN A 225 9.54 8.42 -4.32
C GLN A 225 10.61 8.78 -3.30
N LYS A 226 10.48 9.94 -2.64
CA LYS A 226 11.43 10.38 -1.61
C LYS A 226 11.48 9.42 -0.42
N GLU A 227 10.34 8.80 -0.09
CA GLU A 227 10.20 7.87 1.03
C GLU A 227 10.23 6.39 0.60
N ARG A 228 10.75 6.12 -0.61
CA ARG A 228 10.81 4.79 -1.22
C ARG A 228 11.42 3.74 -0.29
N ASP A 229 12.57 4.05 0.30
CA ASP A 229 13.29 3.08 1.15
C ASP A 229 12.51 2.78 2.44
N THR A 230 11.85 3.78 3.00
CA THR A 230 10.96 3.60 4.16
C THR A 230 9.80 2.67 3.81
N LEU A 231 9.16 2.86 2.66
CA LEU A 231 8.07 2.00 2.20
C LEU A 231 8.53 0.56 1.96
N ILE A 232 9.71 0.36 1.36
CA ILE A 232 10.30 -0.98 1.17
C ILE A 232 10.43 -1.69 2.53
N GLN A 233 10.95 -1.00 3.55
CA GLN A 233 11.08 -1.58 4.89
C GLN A 233 9.71 -1.84 5.54
N VAL A 234 8.73 -0.95 5.38
CA VAL A 234 7.36 -1.16 5.87
C VAL A 234 6.78 -2.46 5.34
N PHE A 235 6.82 -2.67 4.01
CA PHE A 235 6.28 -3.89 3.40
C PHE A 235 7.08 -5.14 3.77
N LYS A 236 8.40 -5.02 3.91
CA LYS A 236 9.25 -6.11 4.39
C LYS A 236 8.86 -6.51 5.82
N HIS A 237 8.79 -5.55 6.74
CA HIS A 237 8.41 -5.82 8.13
C HIS A 237 6.98 -6.38 8.25
N ALA A 238 6.07 -5.92 7.39
CA ALA A 238 4.71 -6.47 7.36
C ALA A 238 4.68 -7.96 6.96
N ARG A 239 5.47 -8.36 5.94
CA ARG A 239 5.63 -9.78 5.56
C ARG A 239 6.35 -10.60 6.63
N ASP A 240 7.41 -10.03 7.21
CA ASP A 240 8.16 -10.68 8.29
C ASP A 240 7.27 -10.94 9.51
N ASN A 241 6.35 -10.01 9.83
CA ASN A 241 5.38 -10.19 10.91
C ASN A 241 4.48 -11.41 10.70
N GLN A 242 4.04 -11.67 9.47
CA GLN A 242 3.26 -12.86 9.16
C GLN A 242 4.06 -14.14 9.45
N HIS A 243 5.29 -14.20 8.96
CA HIS A 243 6.15 -15.38 9.16
C HIS A 243 6.54 -15.60 10.63
N ILE A 244 6.92 -14.54 11.34
CA ILE A 244 7.25 -14.60 12.78
C ILE A 244 6.03 -15.07 13.58
N SER A 245 4.86 -14.58 13.25
CA SER A 245 3.61 -14.96 13.92
C SER A 245 3.26 -16.43 13.77
N GLU A 246 3.48 -17.00 12.59
CA GLU A 246 3.29 -18.44 12.35
C GLU A 246 4.28 -19.27 13.22
N GLN A 247 5.53 -18.84 13.32
CA GLN A 247 6.52 -19.47 14.17
C GLN A 247 6.15 -19.39 15.65
N MET A 248 5.76 -18.20 16.13
CA MET A 248 5.30 -18.00 17.51
C MET A 248 4.11 -18.90 17.84
N PHE A 249 3.10 -18.93 16.97
CA PHE A 249 1.92 -19.76 17.17
C PHE A 249 2.26 -21.25 17.28
N GLY A 250 3.17 -21.74 16.42
CA GLY A 250 3.66 -23.12 16.47
C GLY A 250 4.37 -23.45 17.79
N ARG A 251 5.25 -22.54 18.28
CA ARG A 251 5.98 -22.70 19.56
C ARG A 251 5.03 -22.67 20.76
N LEU A 252 4.04 -21.79 20.76
CA LEU A 252 3.03 -21.70 21.82
C LEU A 252 2.19 -22.98 21.93
N ASN A 253 1.86 -23.62 20.79
CA ASN A 253 1.17 -24.92 20.80
C ASN A 253 2.05 -26.03 21.38
N GLN A 254 3.35 -26.03 21.10
CA GLN A 254 4.29 -27.01 21.67
C GLN A 254 4.45 -26.84 23.19
N LEU A 255 4.46 -25.59 23.69
CA LEU A 255 4.52 -25.32 25.14
C LEU A 255 3.32 -25.87 25.89
N GLU A 256 2.11 -25.76 25.34
CA GLU A 256 0.90 -26.32 25.97
C GLU A 256 0.88 -27.85 25.92
N SER A 257 1.37 -28.47 24.84
CA SER A 257 1.37 -29.92 24.74
C SER A 257 2.42 -30.62 25.65
N ASN A 258 3.37 -29.87 26.18
CA ASN A 258 4.41 -30.35 27.11
C ASN A 258 4.08 -30.09 28.59
N GLN A 259 2.93 -29.52 28.89
CA GLN A 259 2.37 -29.33 30.26
C GLN A 259 1.38 -30.43 30.60
#